data_b5c43a8443d374a0cdf4b7a0d7ed1009
#
_entry.id   b5c43a8443d374a0cdf4b7a0d7ed1009
#
_cell.length_a   1.000
_cell.length_b   1.000
_cell.length_c   1.000
_cell.angle_alpha   90.00
_cell.angle_beta   90.00
_cell.angle_gamma   90.00
#
_symmetry.space_group_name_H-M   'P 1'
#
loop_
_entity.id
_entity.type
_entity.pdbx_description
1 polymer ?
#
loop_
_entity_poly.entity_id
_entity_poly.type
_entity_poly.pdbx_seq_one_letter_code
_entity_poly.pdbx_strand_id
1 'polypeptide(L)'
;MLSPASEGELAAFVRDARAPVRVVGSGHSFTPLCETDGTLLSLDRMQGVVGVDLAASRATVRAGSKIHSLGRPLHDAGVGLKNQGDIDRQAIAGAVGTGTHGTGPTLGSLSSEVQAFRLVTAQGEVLACSPNENAEIWEGGRTSLGVLGVFSEITLGVAPAYRLKERNWVMPAADCWRQLGQLKDAHRHFEFFWFPMADEVVAKTLDVTDEPVRAPVGSDRMQARGEEGSWDQRVFETGCQVARLLPGLSGPLQRFFTRGAMGAGERARWSHEIFPSARTVLFNEMEYAVPAANGADCIREVAEVIRTRNIAGVFPIEFRFVKADDIWLSPFYKRDAATISVHQYTGQDYKPLFDAVEPVFWKYGGRPHWGKLHSLRAGQLSQLYPMWDRFQGLRRRLDPDAKFLNTYLRDVMGG
;
A
#
# COMPACT_ATOMS: atom_id res chain seq x y z
N MET A 1 -6.94 9.11 23.77
CA MET A 1 -7.21 8.02 22.81
C MET A 1 -8.25 7.09 23.40
N LEU A 2 -9.31 6.75 22.65
CA LEU A 2 -10.36 5.81 23.03
C LEU A 2 -10.14 4.46 22.31
N SER A 3 -10.48 3.35 22.97
CA SER A 3 -10.27 2.01 22.39
C SER A 3 -11.50 1.13 22.69
N PRO A 4 -12.50 1.14 21.78
CA PRO A 4 -13.68 0.30 21.90
C PRO A 4 -13.35 -1.19 21.76
N ALA A 5 -14.07 -2.04 22.48
CA ALA A 5 -13.98 -3.50 22.40
C ALA A 5 -15.15 -4.12 21.61
N SER A 6 -16.18 -3.34 21.32
CA SER A 6 -17.37 -3.79 20.61
C SER A 6 -17.87 -2.71 19.65
N GLU A 7 -18.70 -3.11 18.69
CA GLU A 7 -19.35 -2.18 17.74
C GLU A 7 -20.27 -1.20 18.49
N GLY A 8 -20.96 -1.65 19.53
CA GLY A 8 -21.81 -0.77 20.36
C GLY A 8 -21.01 0.30 21.09
N GLU A 9 -19.86 -0.06 21.68
CA GLU A 9 -18.95 0.93 22.28
C GLU A 9 -18.37 1.88 21.23
N LEU A 10 -18.01 1.36 20.05
CA LEU A 10 -17.52 2.19 18.94
C LEU A 10 -18.58 3.22 18.52
N ALA A 11 -19.81 2.78 18.33
CA ALA A 11 -20.93 3.65 17.97
C ALA A 11 -21.17 4.74 19.00
N ALA A 12 -21.16 4.39 20.29
CA ALA A 12 -21.29 5.36 21.38
C ALA A 12 -20.11 6.35 21.41
N PHE A 13 -18.88 5.86 21.28
CA PHE A 13 -17.69 6.72 21.27
C PHE A 13 -17.68 7.68 20.09
N VAL A 14 -18.06 7.22 18.89
CA VAL A 14 -18.13 8.09 17.71
C VAL A 14 -19.21 9.16 17.88
N ARG A 15 -20.41 8.79 18.35
CA ARG A 15 -21.52 9.73 18.57
C ARG A 15 -21.12 10.83 19.53
N ASP A 16 -20.53 10.46 20.69
CA ASP A 16 -20.27 11.35 21.81
C ASP A 16 -18.89 12.04 21.74
N ALA A 17 -18.07 11.67 20.75
CA ALA A 17 -16.71 12.16 20.59
C ALA A 17 -16.65 13.63 20.18
N ARG A 18 -15.63 14.32 20.70
CA ARG A 18 -15.25 15.65 20.23
C ARG A 18 -14.60 15.57 18.85
N ALA A 19 -15.07 16.36 17.91
CA ALA A 19 -14.48 16.51 16.57
C ALA A 19 -13.16 17.32 16.60
N PRO A 20 -12.23 17.07 15.66
CA PRO A 20 -12.28 16.00 14.66
C PRO A 20 -12.05 14.62 15.27
N VAL A 21 -12.68 13.59 14.70
CA VAL A 21 -12.50 12.19 15.10
C VAL A 21 -11.62 11.49 14.08
N ARG A 22 -10.51 10.91 14.51
CA ARG A 22 -9.63 10.12 13.65
C ARG A 22 -9.42 8.73 14.24
N VAL A 23 -9.27 7.76 13.32
CA VAL A 23 -8.97 6.38 13.69
C VAL A 23 -7.52 6.08 13.33
N VAL A 24 -6.74 5.63 14.30
CA VAL A 24 -5.37 5.20 14.10
C VAL A 24 -5.29 3.68 14.05
N GLY A 25 -4.63 3.17 13.03
CA GLY A 25 -4.22 1.77 12.93
C GLY A 25 -2.80 1.57 13.43
N SER A 26 -1.88 1.22 12.53
CA SER A 26 -0.45 1.01 12.84
C SER A 26 0.45 2.19 12.45
N GLY A 27 -0.12 3.31 11.98
CA GLY A 27 0.66 4.51 11.65
C GLY A 27 1.56 4.37 10.42
N HIS A 28 1.21 3.51 9.44
CA HIS A 28 2.02 3.28 8.24
C HIS A 28 1.82 4.32 7.12
N SER A 29 0.86 5.23 7.24
CA SER A 29 0.73 6.34 6.28
C SER A 29 1.81 7.39 6.52
N PHE A 30 2.39 7.90 5.45
CA PHE A 30 3.39 8.98 5.48
C PHE A 30 2.73 10.35 5.59
N THR A 31 1.43 10.44 5.33
CA THR A 31 0.61 11.65 5.44
C THR A 31 -0.08 11.72 6.79
N PRO A 32 -0.43 12.91 7.30
CA PRO A 32 -1.04 13.08 8.62
C PRO A 32 -2.54 12.73 8.66
N LEU A 33 -2.92 11.58 8.06
CA LEU A 33 -4.31 11.11 7.99
C LEU A 33 -4.95 10.91 9.37
N CYS A 34 -4.14 10.52 10.37
CA CYS A 34 -4.63 10.21 11.71
C CYS A 34 -4.38 11.33 12.71
N GLU A 35 -3.71 12.41 12.32
CA GLU A 35 -3.44 13.54 13.19
C GLU A 35 -4.75 14.19 13.65
N THR A 36 -4.88 14.52 14.95
CA THR A 36 -6.05 15.18 15.48
C THR A 36 -5.76 15.83 16.83
N ASP A 37 -6.34 17.00 17.05
CA ASP A 37 -6.46 17.69 18.34
C ASP A 37 -7.80 17.36 19.06
N GLY A 38 -8.66 16.61 18.39
CA GLY A 38 -9.93 16.13 18.90
C GLY A 38 -9.87 14.73 19.51
N THR A 39 -10.63 13.79 18.96
CA THR A 39 -10.72 12.41 19.47
C THR A 39 -9.96 11.43 18.57
N LEU A 40 -8.98 10.75 19.15
CA LEU A 40 -8.27 9.64 18.50
C LEU A 40 -8.87 8.31 18.98
N LEU A 41 -9.28 7.47 18.02
CA LEU A 41 -9.78 6.11 18.25
C LEU A 41 -8.76 5.07 17.80
N SER A 42 -8.57 4.01 18.58
CA SER A 42 -7.86 2.80 18.18
C SER A 42 -8.81 1.60 18.19
N LEU A 43 -8.80 0.82 17.10
CA LEU A 43 -9.57 -0.41 17.00
C LEU A 43 -8.76 -1.66 17.43
N ASP A 44 -7.66 -1.50 18.14
CA ASP A 44 -6.78 -2.61 18.53
C ASP A 44 -7.45 -3.66 19.43
N ARG A 45 -8.58 -3.33 20.07
CA ARG A 45 -9.42 -4.30 20.80
C ARG A 45 -10.48 -4.98 19.92
N MET A 46 -10.60 -4.58 18.65
CA MET A 46 -11.54 -5.13 17.69
C MET A 46 -10.76 -5.84 16.57
N GLN A 47 -10.19 -7.00 16.88
CA GLN A 47 -9.36 -7.80 15.99
C GLN A 47 -9.87 -9.23 15.85
N GLY A 48 -9.41 -9.93 14.81
CA GLY A 48 -9.66 -11.35 14.57
C GLY A 48 -10.57 -11.61 13.37
N VAL A 49 -10.64 -12.89 13.00
CA VAL A 49 -11.55 -13.40 11.97
C VAL A 49 -12.91 -13.63 12.64
N VAL A 50 -13.96 -13.05 12.08
CA VAL A 50 -15.35 -13.20 12.54
C VAL A 50 -15.95 -14.48 11.97
N GLY A 51 -15.68 -14.76 10.69
CA GLY A 51 -16.18 -15.97 10.03
C GLY A 51 -15.62 -16.12 8.61
N VAL A 52 -15.65 -17.37 8.12
CA VAL A 52 -15.24 -17.72 6.76
C VAL A 52 -16.38 -18.50 6.10
N ASP A 53 -16.76 -18.04 4.92
CA ASP A 53 -17.74 -18.71 4.05
C ASP A 53 -17.00 -19.26 2.84
N LEU A 54 -16.66 -20.56 2.91
CA LEU A 54 -15.91 -21.25 1.86
C LEU A 54 -16.70 -21.32 0.55
N ALA A 55 -18.03 -21.49 0.62
CA ALA A 55 -18.89 -21.61 -0.56
C ALA A 55 -18.93 -20.27 -1.34
N ALA A 56 -18.96 -19.14 -0.63
CA ALA A 56 -18.94 -17.83 -1.24
C ALA A 56 -17.51 -17.25 -1.41
N SER A 57 -16.47 -17.99 -1.03
CA SER A 57 -15.07 -17.55 -1.09
C SER A 57 -14.85 -16.19 -0.43
N ARG A 58 -15.33 -16.04 0.81
CA ARG A 58 -15.23 -14.79 1.55
C ARG A 58 -14.88 -15.00 3.02
N ALA A 59 -14.22 -14.01 3.61
CA ALA A 59 -13.91 -13.96 5.03
C ALA A 59 -14.30 -12.60 5.61
N THR A 60 -14.98 -12.60 6.75
CA THR A 60 -15.29 -11.39 7.52
C THR A 60 -14.31 -11.25 8.66
N VAL A 61 -13.71 -10.08 8.77
CA VAL A 61 -12.69 -9.74 9.77
C VAL A 61 -13.05 -8.45 10.49
N ARG A 62 -12.63 -8.32 11.75
CA ARG A 62 -12.77 -7.06 12.49
C ARG A 62 -11.81 -6.01 11.96
N ALA A 63 -12.27 -4.77 11.87
CA ALA A 63 -11.58 -3.68 11.18
C ALA A 63 -10.23 -3.29 11.78
N GLY A 64 -10.02 -3.51 13.08
CA GLY A 64 -8.75 -3.28 13.78
C GLY A 64 -7.68 -4.35 13.55
N SER A 65 -8.01 -5.48 12.90
CA SER A 65 -7.09 -6.59 12.69
C SER A 65 -5.87 -6.14 11.89
N LYS A 66 -4.68 -6.52 12.35
CA LYS A 66 -3.45 -6.34 11.57
C LYS A 66 -3.36 -7.46 10.52
N ILE A 67 -2.88 -7.14 9.32
CA ILE A 67 -2.81 -8.10 8.21
C ILE A 67 -2.03 -9.35 8.62
N HIS A 68 -0.87 -9.19 9.29
CA HIS A 68 -0.08 -10.34 9.77
C HIS A 68 -0.84 -11.23 10.76
N SER A 69 -1.73 -10.67 11.57
CA SER A 69 -2.53 -11.43 12.54
C SER A 69 -3.68 -12.22 11.88
N LEU A 70 -4.03 -11.89 10.65
CA LEU A 70 -5.06 -12.58 9.88
C LEU A 70 -4.50 -13.78 9.09
N GLY A 71 -3.22 -13.76 8.74
CA GLY A 71 -2.62 -14.74 7.84
C GLY A 71 -2.80 -16.18 8.30
N ARG A 72 -2.37 -16.52 9.50
CA ARG A 72 -2.47 -17.88 10.06
C ARG A 72 -3.93 -18.32 10.30
N PRO A 73 -4.80 -17.53 10.94
CA PRO A 73 -6.21 -17.92 11.13
C PRO A 73 -6.95 -18.17 9.81
N LEU A 74 -6.72 -17.35 8.77
CA LEU A 74 -7.32 -17.59 7.45
C LEU A 74 -6.78 -18.87 6.81
N HIS A 75 -5.46 -19.10 6.89
CA HIS A 75 -4.85 -20.33 6.40
C HIS A 75 -5.42 -21.58 7.08
N ASP A 76 -5.56 -21.56 8.42
CA ASP A 76 -6.11 -22.68 9.18
C ASP A 76 -7.59 -22.92 8.85
N ALA A 77 -8.32 -21.88 8.39
CA ALA A 77 -9.66 -21.97 7.83
C ALA A 77 -9.68 -22.39 6.34
N GLY A 78 -8.54 -22.71 5.73
CA GLY A 78 -8.43 -23.18 4.36
C GLY A 78 -8.40 -22.09 3.29
N VAL A 79 -8.25 -20.80 3.66
CA VAL A 79 -8.25 -19.65 2.73
C VAL A 79 -7.05 -18.73 2.92
N GLY A 80 -6.85 -17.80 1.97
CA GLY A 80 -5.84 -16.74 2.04
C GLY A 80 -6.28 -15.50 1.27
N LEU A 81 -5.66 -14.36 1.57
CA LEU A 81 -5.85 -13.14 0.80
C LEU A 81 -5.34 -13.36 -0.63
N LYS A 82 -6.05 -12.85 -1.64
CA LYS A 82 -5.70 -13.04 -3.06
C LYS A 82 -4.45 -12.29 -3.46
N ASN A 83 -4.21 -11.13 -2.84
CA ASN A 83 -3.03 -10.30 -3.04
C ASN A 83 -2.69 -9.58 -1.73
N GLN A 84 -1.44 -9.17 -1.58
CA GLN A 84 -0.96 -8.45 -0.41
C GLN A 84 0.25 -7.59 -0.79
N GLY A 85 0.42 -6.45 -0.14
CA GLY A 85 1.66 -5.68 -0.21
C GLY A 85 2.77 -6.27 0.67
N ASP A 86 3.96 -5.71 0.56
CA ASP A 86 5.16 -6.15 1.31
C ASP A 86 5.07 -5.88 2.81
N ILE A 87 4.19 -4.97 3.25
CA ILE A 87 4.04 -4.60 4.65
C ILE A 87 2.73 -5.20 5.19
N ASP A 88 2.84 -6.09 6.18
CA ASP A 88 1.71 -6.76 6.82
C ASP A 88 1.33 -6.19 8.20
N ARG A 89 2.05 -5.15 8.65
CA ARG A 89 1.80 -4.51 9.96
C ARG A 89 0.62 -3.55 9.95
N GLN A 90 0.10 -3.21 8.79
CA GLN A 90 -1.07 -2.34 8.62
C GLN A 90 -2.32 -2.95 9.25
N ALA A 91 -3.18 -2.10 9.84
CA ALA A 91 -4.56 -2.50 10.14
C ALA A 91 -5.36 -2.62 8.83
N ILE A 92 -6.20 -3.65 8.72
CA ILE A 92 -6.95 -3.94 7.48
C ILE A 92 -7.85 -2.77 7.06
N ALA A 93 -8.51 -2.08 8.01
CA ALA A 93 -9.32 -0.90 7.70
C ALA A 93 -8.50 0.25 7.11
N GLY A 94 -7.29 0.48 7.63
CA GLY A 94 -6.38 1.50 7.12
C GLY A 94 -5.87 1.15 5.72
N ALA A 95 -5.48 -0.11 5.50
CA ALA A 95 -5.02 -0.60 4.21
C ALA A 95 -6.10 -0.50 3.13
N VAL A 96 -7.34 -0.91 3.46
CA VAL A 96 -8.51 -0.74 2.58
C VAL A 96 -8.80 0.74 2.36
N GLY A 97 -8.88 1.53 3.43
CA GLY A 97 -9.24 2.95 3.34
C GLY A 97 -8.29 3.81 2.51
N THR A 98 -7.03 3.41 2.32
CA THR A 98 -6.03 4.13 1.53
C THR A 98 -5.71 3.50 0.18
N GLY A 99 -6.33 2.36 -0.16
CA GLY A 99 -6.10 1.67 -1.44
C GLY A 99 -4.79 0.90 -1.51
N THR A 100 -4.31 0.34 -0.38
CA THR A 100 -3.11 -0.50 -0.34
C THR A 100 -3.22 -1.67 -1.31
N HIS A 101 -2.15 -1.94 -2.03
CA HIS A 101 -2.09 -2.97 -3.08
C HIS A 101 -0.77 -3.75 -3.01
N GLY A 102 -0.73 -4.89 -3.69
CA GLY A 102 0.49 -5.60 -4.05
C GLY A 102 0.84 -5.36 -5.51
N THR A 103 1.28 -6.39 -6.20
CA THR A 103 1.54 -6.37 -7.64
C THR A 103 0.80 -7.49 -8.35
N GLY A 104 0.53 -7.31 -9.65
CA GLY A 104 -0.02 -8.31 -10.54
C GLY A 104 -0.99 -7.69 -11.57
N PRO A 105 -0.81 -7.96 -12.88
CA PRO A 105 -1.62 -7.34 -13.93
C PRO A 105 -3.10 -7.76 -13.90
N THR A 106 -3.40 -8.86 -13.20
CA THR A 106 -4.77 -9.38 -13.03
C THR A 106 -5.31 -9.18 -11.61
N LEU A 107 -4.54 -8.57 -10.72
CA LEU A 107 -4.84 -8.40 -9.31
C LEU A 107 -5.01 -6.92 -8.97
N GLY A 108 -6.08 -6.61 -8.25
CA GLY A 108 -6.37 -5.26 -7.76
C GLY A 108 -5.80 -4.97 -6.38
N SER A 109 -6.23 -3.86 -5.81
CA SER A 109 -5.94 -3.45 -4.43
C SER A 109 -6.68 -4.32 -3.41
N LEU A 110 -6.33 -4.20 -2.12
CA LEU A 110 -7.12 -4.81 -1.04
C LEU A 110 -8.56 -4.28 -1.03
N SER A 111 -8.76 -3.03 -1.41
CA SER A 111 -10.08 -2.41 -1.50
C SER A 111 -10.96 -3.05 -2.56
N SER A 112 -10.38 -3.56 -3.65
CA SER A 112 -11.13 -4.25 -4.72
C SER A 112 -11.67 -5.60 -4.27
N GLU A 113 -11.11 -6.20 -3.21
CA GLU A 113 -11.59 -7.44 -2.63
C GLU A 113 -12.69 -7.25 -1.58
N VAL A 114 -13.06 -6.01 -1.25
CA VAL A 114 -14.11 -5.72 -0.28
C VAL A 114 -15.48 -6.02 -0.86
N GLN A 115 -16.14 -7.05 -0.35
CA GLN A 115 -17.48 -7.47 -0.75
C GLN A 115 -18.58 -6.83 0.10
N ALA A 116 -18.29 -6.58 1.38
CA ALA A 116 -19.18 -5.89 2.30
C ALA A 116 -18.39 -5.27 3.46
N PHE A 117 -19.00 -4.34 4.17
CA PHE A 117 -18.47 -3.83 5.44
C PHE A 117 -19.60 -3.32 6.34
N ARG A 118 -19.28 -3.16 7.62
CA ARG A 118 -20.13 -2.43 8.57
C ARG A 118 -19.46 -1.10 8.89
N LEU A 119 -20.23 -0.02 8.83
CA LEU A 119 -19.78 1.36 8.97
C LEU A 119 -20.52 2.05 10.12
N VAL A 120 -19.78 2.65 11.04
CA VAL A 120 -20.32 3.53 12.07
C VAL A 120 -20.27 4.97 11.56
N THR A 121 -21.45 5.61 11.40
CA THR A 121 -21.58 6.99 10.91
C THR A 121 -21.21 8.02 11.96
N ALA A 122 -21.12 9.31 11.60
CA ALA A 122 -20.84 10.42 12.53
C ALA A 122 -21.87 10.54 13.66
N GLN A 123 -23.09 10.04 13.47
CA GLN A 123 -24.18 10.01 14.44
C GLN A 123 -24.17 8.75 15.33
N GLY A 124 -23.24 7.83 15.08
CA GLY A 124 -23.16 6.55 15.79
C GLY A 124 -24.14 5.49 15.27
N GLU A 125 -24.75 5.71 14.11
CA GLU A 125 -25.56 4.69 13.45
C GLU A 125 -24.66 3.64 12.81
N VAL A 126 -25.05 2.36 12.88
CA VAL A 126 -24.33 1.25 12.28
C VAL A 126 -25.03 0.80 10.99
N LEU A 127 -24.33 0.94 9.87
CA LEU A 127 -24.85 0.58 8.56
C LEU A 127 -24.13 -0.66 8.01
N ALA A 128 -24.91 -1.65 7.56
CA ALA A 128 -24.40 -2.72 6.72
C ALA A 128 -24.35 -2.24 5.26
N CYS A 129 -23.20 -2.42 4.61
CA CYS A 129 -22.96 -1.91 3.25
C CYS A 129 -22.42 -3.03 2.35
N SER A 130 -23.10 -3.25 1.25
CA SER A 130 -22.78 -4.24 0.22
C SER A 130 -23.36 -3.79 -1.14
N PRO A 131 -23.11 -4.48 -2.24
CA PRO A 131 -23.76 -4.19 -3.53
C PRO A 131 -25.30 -4.20 -3.48
N ASN A 132 -25.87 -4.92 -2.50
CA ASN A 132 -27.32 -5.09 -2.37
C ASN A 132 -27.95 -4.29 -1.22
N GLU A 133 -27.12 -3.67 -0.36
CA GLU A 133 -27.55 -2.92 0.81
C GLU A 133 -26.67 -1.70 1.01
N ASN A 134 -27.24 -0.50 1.06
CA ASN A 134 -26.49 0.75 1.10
C ASN A 134 -25.42 0.83 -0.01
N ALA A 135 -25.76 0.44 -1.24
CA ALA A 135 -24.82 0.22 -2.35
C ALA A 135 -23.97 1.45 -2.65
N GLU A 136 -24.54 2.67 -2.60
CA GLU A 136 -23.77 3.90 -2.82
C GLU A 136 -22.69 4.12 -1.75
N ILE A 137 -22.99 3.76 -0.49
CA ILE A 137 -22.02 3.83 0.60
C ILE A 137 -20.93 2.77 0.39
N TRP A 138 -21.32 1.58 -0.08
CA TRP A 138 -20.35 0.53 -0.41
C TRP A 138 -19.42 0.95 -1.57
N GLU A 139 -19.95 1.54 -2.63
CA GLU A 139 -19.14 2.02 -3.75
C GLU A 139 -18.11 3.07 -3.31
N GLY A 140 -18.54 4.09 -2.56
CA GLY A 140 -17.66 5.17 -2.08
C GLY A 140 -16.79 4.80 -0.90
N GLY A 141 -17.21 3.84 -0.07
CA GLY A 141 -16.56 3.50 1.20
C GLY A 141 -15.28 2.69 1.08
N ARG A 142 -15.14 1.89 0.01
CA ARG A 142 -14.01 0.96 -0.17
C ARG A 142 -12.62 1.63 -0.22
N THR A 143 -12.55 2.92 -0.59
CA THR A 143 -11.37 3.77 -0.45
C THR A 143 -11.84 5.16 -0.04
N SER A 144 -11.93 5.44 1.24
CA SER A 144 -12.59 6.64 1.76
C SER A 144 -11.78 7.41 2.78
N LEU A 145 -10.55 7.02 3.08
CA LEU A 145 -9.67 7.68 4.06
C LEU A 145 -10.29 7.83 5.47
N GLY A 146 -11.37 7.06 5.73
CA GLY A 146 -12.14 7.14 6.97
C GLY A 146 -12.93 8.45 7.13
N VAL A 147 -13.30 9.12 6.02
CA VAL A 147 -14.09 10.37 6.07
C VAL A 147 -15.61 10.14 5.91
N LEU A 148 -16.04 8.90 5.64
CA LEU A 148 -17.45 8.53 5.59
C LEU A 148 -17.95 7.94 6.91
N GLY A 149 -17.05 7.51 7.78
CA GLY A 149 -17.32 6.80 9.02
C GLY A 149 -16.19 5.87 9.43
N VAL A 150 -16.45 5.06 10.44
CA VAL A 150 -15.50 4.11 11.01
C VAL A 150 -15.94 2.68 10.70
N PHE A 151 -15.09 1.90 10.03
CA PHE A 151 -15.35 0.47 9.84
C PHE A 151 -15.30 -0.28 11.17
N SER A 152 -16.27 -1.17 11.40
CA SER A 152 -16.25 -2.13 12.50
C SER A 152 -15.89 -3.54 12.03
N GLU A 153 -16.37 -3.94 10.84
CA GLU A 153 -16.09 -5.22 10.18
C GLU A 153 -15.94 -5.03 8.68
N ILE A 154 -15.11 -5.88 8.06
CA ILE A 154 -14.88 -5.90 6.61
C ILE A 154 -14.97 -7.35 6.13
N THR A 155 -15.75 -7.58 5.07
CA THR A 155 -15.83 -8.88 4.38
C THR A 155 -15.02 -8.80 3.09
N LEU A 156 -14.01 -9.65 2.98
CA LEU A 156 -13.07 -9.71 1.86
C LEU A 156 -13.31 -10.97 1.01
N GLY A 157 -13.17 -10.84 -0.29
CA GLY A 157 -12.98 -11.97 -1.18
C GLY A 157 -11.64 -12.65 -0.90
N VAL A 158 -11.65 -13.97 -0.75
CA VAL A 158 -10.48 -14.79 -0.47
C VAL A 158 -10.30 -15.88 -1.53
N ALA A 159 -9.12 -16.49 -1.57
CA ALA A 159 -8.81 -17.66 -2.37
C ALA A 159 -8.65 -18.89 -1.46
N PRO A 160 -8.77 -20.12 -1.95
CA PRO A 160 -8.26 -21.30 -1.23
C PRO A 160 -6.83 -21.07 -0.79
N ALA A 161 -6.43 -21.61 0.37
CA ALA A 161 -5.05 -21.48 0.84
C ALA A 161 -4.06 -21.98 -0.22
N TYR A 162 -3.07 -21.19 -0.56
CA TYR A 162 -2.14 -21.44 -1.67
C TYR A 162 -0.72 -21.09 -1.31
N ARG A 163 0.22 -21.72 -2.02
CA ARG A 163 1.65 -21.43 -1.93
C ARG A 163 2.10 -20.64 -3.14
N LEU A 164 3.11 -19.81 -2.93
CA LEU A 164 3.80 -19.07 -3.97
C LEU A 164 5.28 -19.44 -3.98
N LYS A 165 5.83 -19.49 -5.18
CA LYS A 165 7.27 -19.54 -5.43
C LYS A 165 7.73 -18.15 -5.83
N GLU A 166 8.59 -17.57 -5.02
CA GLU A 166 9.29 -16.30 -5.30
C GLU A 166 10.59 -16.60 -6.02
N ARG A 167 10.90 -15.77 -7.01
CA ARG A 167 12.19 -15.74 -7.68
C ARG A 167 12.66 -14.30 -7.82
N ASN A 168 13.91 -14.06 -7.39
CA ASN A 168 14.57 -12.76 -7.53
C ASN A 168 15.84 -12.93 -8.39
N TRP A 169 16.11 -11.94 -9.26
CA TRP A 169 17.35 -11.90 -10.03
C TRP A 169 17.73 -10.47 -10.41
N VAL A 170 19.02 -10.25 -10.64
CA VAL A 170 19.55 -8.96 -11.10
C VAL A 170 19.74 -8.99 -12.60
N MET A 171 19.38 -7.91 -13.27
CA MET A 171 19.56 -7.74 -14.71
C MET A 171 19.84 -6.28 -15.07
N PRO A 172 20.49 -6.00 -16.23
CA PRO A 172 20.59 -4.64 -16.74
C PRO A 172 19.21 -4.03 -17.00
N ALA A 173 19.04 -2.73 -16.72
CA ALA A 173 17.77 -2.06 -16.95
C ALA A 173 17.29 -2.17 -18.41
N ALA A 174 18.20 -2.07 -19.39
CA ALA A 174 17.87 -2.24 -20.81
C ALA A 174 17.23 -3.60 -21.12
N ASP A 175 17.64 -4.67 -20.43
CA ASP A 175 17.07 -6.01 -20.58
C ASP A 175 15.68 -6.10 -19.98
N CYS A 176 15.48 -5.48 -18.82
CA CYS A 176 14.17 -5.38 -18.19
C CYS A 176 13.16 -4.69 -19.13
N TRP A 177 13.55 -3.56 -19.74
CA TRP A 177 12.67 -2.85 -20.67
C TRP A 177 12.28 -3.67 -21.88
N ARG A 178 13.22 -4.44 -22.46
CA ARG A 178 12.92 -5.31 -23.59
C ARG A 178 11.96 -6.44 -23.24
N GLN A 179 12.02 -6.94 -22.00
CA GLN A 179 11.25 -8.09 -21.54
C GLN A 179 10.01 -7.69 -20.71
N LEU A 180 9.76 -6.39 -20.48
CA LEU A 180 8.76 -5.91 -19.52
C LEU A 180 7.36 -6.49 -19.77
N GLY A 181 6.91 -6.46 -21.03
CA GLY A 181 5.61 -7.01 -21.42
C GLY A 181 5.53 -8.52 -21.18
N GLN A 182 6.55 -9.25 -21.59
CA GLN A 182 6.62 -10.70 -21.42
C GLN A 182 6.64 -11.08 -19.92
N LEU A 183 7.47 -10.43 -19.13
CA LEU A 183 7.56 -10.69 -17.67
C LEU A 183 6.23 -10.38 -16.97
N LYS A 184 5.59 -9.25 -17.32
CA LYS A 184 4.28 -8.88 -16.79
C LYS A 184 3.23 -9.94 -17.09
N ASP A 185 3.17 -10.44 -18.31
CA ASP A 185 2.10 -11.33 -18.77
C ASP A 185 2.35 -12.81 -18.40
N ALA A 186 3.63 -13.20 -18.17
CA ALA A 186 4.01 -14.57 -17.83
C ALA A 186 3.83 -14.91 -16.34
N HIS A 187 3.79 -13.93 -15.46
CA HIS A 187 3.81 -14.15 -14.01
C HIS A 187 2.56 -13.59 -13.31
N ARG A 188 2.11 -14.32 -12.29
CA ARG A 188 0.99 -13.86 -11.44
C ARG A 188 1.32 -12.55 -10.75
N HIS A 189 2.52 -12.47 -10.18
CA HIS A 189 3.06 -11.26 -9.57
C HIS A 189 4.39 -10.96 -10.22
N PHE A 190 4.55 -9.77 -10.73
CA PHE A 190 5.79 -9.26 -11.23
C PHE A 190 5.99 -7.84 -10.73
N GLU A 191 7.15 -7.58 -10.16
CA GLU A 191 7.61 -6.26 -9.76
C GLU A 191 9.11 -6.15 -9.97
N PHE A 192 9.62 -4.94 -9.98
CA PHE A 192 11.05 -4.74 -9.98
C PHE A 192 11.47 -3.49 -9.22
N PHE A 193 12.71 -3.51 -8.77
CA PHE A 193 13.38 -2.43 -8.08
C PHE A 193 14.53 -1.92 -8.96
N TRP A 194 14.39 -0.71 -9.50
CA TRP A 194 15.41 -0.13 -10.36
C TRP A 194 16.34 0.78 -9.56
N PHE A 195 17.63 0.52 -9.67
CA PHE A 195 18.70 1.32 -9.09
C PHE A 195 19.28 2.24 -10.18
N PRO A 196 18.79 3.48 -10.31
CA PRO A 196 19.04 4.30 -11.49
C PRO A 196 20.50 4.69 -11.67
N MET A 197 21.28 4.88 -10.57
CA MET A 197 22.70 5.23 -10.67
C MET A 197 23.58 4.02 -11.02
N ALA A 198 23.15 2.80 -10.74
CA ALA A 198 23.82 1.57 -11.13
C ALA A 198 23.35 1.07 -12.51
N ASP A 199 22.18 1.52 -12.96
CA ASP A 199 21.44 1.05 -14.14
C ASP A 199 21.13 -0.46 -14.10
N GLU A 200 20.91 -0.99 -12.89
CA GLU A 200 20.57 -2.37 -12.63
C GLU A 200 19.15 -2.47 -12.05
N VAL A 201 18.47 -3.56 -12.36
CA VAL A 201 17.13 -3.90 -11.87
C VAL A 201 17.23 -5.19 -11.07
N VAL A 202 16.61 -5.22 -9.91
CA VAL A 202 16.27 -6.45 -9.20
C VAL A 202 14.83 -6.78 -9.55
N ALA A 203 14.64 -7.80 -10.39
CA ALA A 203 13.33 -8.29 -10.77
C ALA A 203 12.86 -9.34 -9.77
N LYS A 204 11.55 -9.36 -9.47
CA LYS A 204 10.91 -10.30 -8.55
C LYS A 204 9.61 -10.81 -9.15
N THR A 205 9.43 -12.12 -9.09
CA THR A 205 8.17 -12.79 -9.47
C THR A 205 7.68 -13.70 -8.35
N LEU A 206 6.34 -13.86 -8.28
CA LEU A 206 5.73 -14.87 -7.44
C LEU A 206 4.64 -15.57 -8.25
N ASP A 207 4.72 -16.90 -8.34
CA ASP A 207 3.76 -17.74 -9.04
C ASP A 207 3.22 -18.84 -8.14
N VAL A 208 1.98 -19.26 -8.35
CA VAL A 208 1.36 -20.36 -7.60
C VAL A 208 2.18 -21.64 -7.84
N THR A 209 2.42 -22.39 -6.77
CA THR A 209 3.23 -23.60 -6.82
C THR A 209 2.70 -24.69 -5.88
N ASP A 210 2.93 -25.94 -6.27
CA ASP A 210 2.73 -27.13 -5.44
C ASP A 210 4.02 -27.58 -4.74
N GLU A 211 5.13 -26.87 -4.95
CA GLU A 211 6.38 -27.18 -4.25
C GLU A 211 6.18 -27.12 -2.73
N PRO A 212 6.77 -28.05 -1.97
CA PRO A 212 6.69 -28.02 -0.51
C PRO A 212 7.37 -26.78 0.04
N VAL A 213 6.84 -26.26 1.17
CA VAL A 213 7.53 -25.21 1.93
C VAL A 213 8.91 -25.71 2.35
N ARG A 214 9.94 -24.99 1.96
CA ARG A 214 11.34 -25.31 2.31
C ARG A 214 11.85 -24.32 3.35
N ALA A 215 12.72 -24.80 4.23
CA ALA A 215 13.43 -23.90 5.13
C ALA A 215 14.32 -22.93 4.32
N PRO A 216 14.47 -21.66 4.76
CA PRO A 216 15.30 -20.69 4.07
C PRO A 216 16.76 -21.16 3.91
N VAL A 217 17.32 -21.00 2.71
CA VAL A 217 18.72 -21.34 2.40
C VAL A 217 19.42 -20.09 1.86
N GLY A 218 20.64 -19.78 2.35
CA GLY A 218 21.45 -18.67 1.83
C GLY A 218 20.85 -17.28 2.11
N SER A 219 20.69 -16.46 1.05
CA SER A 219 20.13 -15.10 1.12
C SER A 219 18.69 -15.05 1.63
N ASP A 220 17.93 -16.15 1.53
CA ASP A 220 16.60 -16.26 2.11
C ASP A 220 16.60 -16.15 3.63
N ARG A 221 17.71 -16.52 4.30
CA ARG A 221 17.85 -16.34 5.74
C ARG A 221 17.87 -14.87 6.14
N MET A 222 18.34 -13.99 5.26
CA MET A 222 18.36 -12.55 5.47
C MET A 222 16.96 -11.94 5.40
N GLN A 223 16.15 -12.38 4.43
CA GLN A 223 14.76 -11.91 4.29
C GLN A 223 13.81 -12.52 5.33
N ALA A 224 14.07 -13.79 5.75
CA ALA A 224 13.27 -14.47 6.77
C ALA A 224 13.58 -14.00 8.21
N ARG A 225 14.76 -13.42 8.43
CA ARG A 225 15.21 -12.95 9.75
C ARG A 225 14.84 -11.50 10.03
N GLY A 226 13.94 -10.85 9.42
CA GLY A 226 13.50 -9.48 9.67
C GLY A 226 13.47 -9.00 11.12
N GLU A 227 14.47 -9.42 11.88
CA GLU A 227 14.73 -8.97 13.25
C GLU A 227 15.28 -7.55 13.17
N GLU A 228 14.69 -6.66 13.93
CA GLU A 228 15.20 -5.32 14.14
C GLU A 228 16.70 -5.39 14.46
N GLY A 229 17.51 -4.70 13.66
CA GLY A 229 18.95 -4.62 13.86
C GLY A 229 19.78 -5.73 13.21
N SER A 230 19.26 -6.45 12.21
CA SER A 230 20.06 -7.38 11.40
C SER A 230 21.26 -6.66 10.78
N TRP A 231 22.39 -7.41 10.61
CA TRP A 231 23.64 -6.84 10.07
C TRP A 231 23.43 -6.16 8.71
N ASP A 232 22.60 -6.74 7.88
CA ASP A 232 22.29 -6.24 6.53
C ASP A 232 21.56 -4.90 6.54
N GLN A 233 20.66 -4.71 7.50
CA GLN A 233 19.95 -3.45 7.67
C GLN A 233 20.87 -2.34 8.16
N ARG A 234 21.79 -2.64 9.07
CA ARG A 234 22.82 -1.70 9.51
C ARG A 234 23.78 -1.32 8.37
N VAL A 235 24.15 -2.29 7.52
CA VAL A 235 24.98 -2.03 6.34
C VAL A 235 24.22 -1.16 5.34
N PHE A 236 22.94 -1.41 5.10
CA PHE A 236 22.12 -0.58 4.22
C PHE A 236 21.93 0.83 4.77
N GLU A 237 21.62 0.97 6.05
CA GLU A 237 21.51 2.27 6.72
C GLU A 237 22.83 3.05 6.69
N THR A 238 23.97 2.37 6.94
CA THR A 238 25.30 2.98 6.81
C THR A 238 25.52 3.47 5.38
N GLY A 239 25.13 2.67 4.36
CA GLY A 239 25.17 3.07 2.96
C GLY A 239 24.35 4.33 2.68
N CYS A 240 23.14 4.45 3.27
CA CYS A 240 22.31 5.66 3.17
C CYS A 240 23.01 6.88 3.77
N GLN A 241 23.64 6.73 4.93
CA GLN A 241 24.40 7.82 5.58
C GLN A 241 25.62 8.24 4.75
N VAL A 242 26.35 7.27 4.18
CA VAL A 242 27.50 7.54 3.30
C VAL A 242 27.06 8.27 2.03
N ALA A 243 25.99 7.80 1.36
CA ALA A 243 25.47 8.45 0.16
C ALA A 243 25.00 9.90 0.44
N ARG A 244 24.42 10.14 1.62
CA ARG A 244 24.04 11.49 2.07
C ARG A 244 25.23 12.42 2.16
N LEU A 245 26.36 11.95 2.74
CA LEU A 245 27.56 12.76 2.95
C LEU A 245 28.41 12.89 1.67
N LEU A 246 28.40 11.86 0.85
CA LEU A 246 29.20 11.71 -0.36
C LEU A 246 28.30 11.28 -1.53
N PRO A 247 27.50 12.18 -2.12
CA PRO A 247 26.54 11.88 -3.20
C PRO A 247 27.12 11.11 -4.38
N GLY A 248 28.38 11.37 -4.73
CA GLY A 248 29.10 10.68 -5.82
C GLY A 248 29.29 9.19 -5.60
N LEU A 249 29.10 8.68 -4.36
CA LEU A 249 29.17 7.24 -4.05
C LEU A 249 27.82 6.52 -4.21
N SER A 250 26.73 7.23 -4.55
CA SER A 250 25.40 6.59 -4.72
C SER A 250 25.44 5.44 -5.74
N GLY A 251 26.09 5.62 -6.89
CA GLY A 251 26.19 4.57 -7.91
C GLY A 251 26.98 3.33 -7.46
N PRO A 252 28.22 3.46 -6.94
CA PRO A 252 28.93 2.34 -6.35
C PRO A 252 28.18 1.62 -5.22
N LEU A 253 27.50 2.35 -4.33
CA LEU A 253 26.69 1.78 -3.26
C LEU A 253 25.48 1.02 -3.80
N GLN A 254 24.77 1.58 -4.78
CA GLN A 254 23.67 0.89 -5.45
C GLN A 254 24.14 -0.43 -6.06
N ARG A 255 25.27 -0.47 -6.78
CA ARG A 255 25.84 -1.73 -7.32
C ARG A 255 26.22 -2.72 -6.24
N PHE A 256 26.74 -2.24 -5.12
CA PHE A 256 27.06 -3.12 -3.99
C PHE A 256 25.78 -3.79 -3.44
N PHE A 257 24.70 -3.02 -3.27
CA PHE A 257 23.43 -3.56 -2.74
C PHE A 257 22.71 -4.46 -3.74
N THR A 258 22.69 -4.14 -5.05
CA THR A 258 22.06 -4.98 -6.07
C THR A 258 22.74 -6.35 -6.17
N ARG A 259 24.07 -6.40 -6.11
CA ARG A 259 24.85 -7.64 -6.30
C ARG A 259 25.05 -8.44 -5.01
N GLY A 260 24.94 -7.80 -3.85
CA GLY A 260 25.18 -8.43 -2.55
C GLY A 260 23.90 -8.75 -1.77
N ALA A 261 23.20 -7.71 -1.32
CA ALA A 261 22.14 -7.86 -0.33
C ALA A 261 20.76 -8.22 -0.93
N MET A 262 20.47 -7.81 -2.15
CA MET A 262 19.20 -8.08 -2.84
C MET A 262 19.31 -9.19 -3.90
N GLY A 263 20.36 -9.98 -3.83
CA GLY A 263 20.79 -10.94 -4.84
C GLY A 263 19.77 -12.01 -5.21
N ALA A 264 20.11 -12.80 -6.24
CA ALA A 264 19.28 -13.87 -6.78
C ALA A 264 18.92 -14.92 -5.71
N GLY A 265 17.66 -15.35 -5.69
CA GLY A 265 17.17 -16.38 -4.77
C GLY A 265 15.81 -16.92 -5.22
N GLU A 266 15.51 -18.14 -4.74
CA GLU A 266 14.20 -18.76 -4.92
C GLU A 266 13.71 -19.30 -3.58
N ARG A 267 12.41 -19.10 -3.27
CA ARG A 267 11.79 -19.68 -2.09
C ARG A 267 10.32 -20.01 -2.37
N ALA A 268 9.80 -21.05 -1.73
CA ALA A 268 8.38 -21.40 -1.79
C ALA A 268 7.80 -21.40 -0.37
N ARG A 269 6.69 -20.67 -0.18
CA ARG A 269 6.00 -20.54 1.11
C ARG A 269 4.50 -20.38 0.92
N TRP A 270 3.76 -20.47 2.01
CA TRP A 270 2.36 -20.07 2.03
C TRP A 270 2.22 -18.57 1.73
N SER A 271 1.11 -18.20 1.07
CA SER A 271 0.88 -16.81 0.63
C SER A 271 1.05 -15.79 1.75
N HIS A 272 0.53 -16.04 2.93
CA HIS A 272 0.64 -15.14 4.08
C HIS A 272 2.05 -15.01 4.68
N GLU A 273 2.97 -15.92 4.31
CA GLU A 273 4.36 -15.92 4.80
C GLU A 273 5.35 -15.33 3.78
N ILE A 274 4.99 -15.34 2.48
CA ILE A 274 5.93 -14.99 1.41
C ILE A 274 5.84 -13.51 1.02
N PHE A 275 4.67 -12.89 1.10
CA PHE A 275 4.50 -11.49 0.75
C PHE A 275 5.25 -10.54 1.69
N PRO A 276 5.18 -10.69 3.03
CA PRO A 276 5.81 -9.75 3.93
C PRO A 276 7.33 -9.74 3.80
N SER A 277 7.89 -8.55 3.75
CA SER A 277 9.32 -8.31 3.90
C SER A 277 9.58 -7.37 5.07
N ALA A 278 10.58 -7.70 5.90
CA ALA A 278 10.97 -6.83 6.99
C ALA A 278 11.72 -5.62 6.45
N ARG A 279 11.25 -4.43 6.81
CA ARG A 279 11.90 -3.16 6.46
C ARG A 279 12.10 -2.37 7.75
N THR A 280 13.35 -2.22 8.19
CA THR A 280 13.69 -1.51 9.43
C THR A 280 14.36 -0.17 9.19
N VAL A 281 14.95 0.04 8.00
CA VAL A 281 15.48 1.35 7.64
C VAL A 281 14.31 2.28 7.30
N LEU A 282 14.17 3.35 8.06
CA LEU A 282 13.10 4.33 7.89
C LEU A 282 13.32 5.19 6.66
N PHE A 283 12.27 5.42 5.92
CA PHE A 283 12.26 6.25 4.71
C PHE A 283 10.98 7.07 4.60
N ASN A 284 11.02 8.10 3.78
CA ASN A 284 9.85 8.79 3.24
C ASN A 284 9.55 8.22 1.85
N GLU A 285 8.28 8.17 1.48
CA GLU A 285 7.84 7.55 0.24
C GLU A 285 6.79 8.40 -0.47
N MET A 286 6.97 8.54 -1.78
CA MET A 286 6.00 9.07 -2.73
C MET A 286 5.69 7.97 -3.73
N GLU A 287 4.40 7.73 -3.99
CA GLU A 287 3.94 6.73 -4.95
C GLU A 287 2.80 7.29 -5.80
N TYR A 288 2.88 7.05 -7.10
CA TYR A 288 1.85 7.41 -8.06
C TYR A 288 1.47 6.22 -8.94
N ALA A 289 0.16 6.08 -9.20
CA ALA A 289 -0.40 5.16 -10.16
C ALA A 289 -0.61 5.89 -11.50
N VAL A 290 0.18 5.57 -12.51
CA VAL A 290 0.02 6.06 -13.89
C VAL A 290 -0.68 5.01 -14.74
N PRO A 291 -1.35 5.37 -15.88
CA PRO A 291 -1.85 4.36 -16.81
C PRO A 291 -0.77 3.35 -17.17
N ALA A 292 -1.09 2.05 -17.15
CA ALA A 292 -0.11 0.97 -17.33
C ALA A 292 0.71 1.12 -18.62
N ALA A 293 0.07 1.61 -19.71
CA ALA A 293 0.75 1.85 -20.99
C ALA A 293 1.85 2.92 -20.91
N ASN A 294 1.74 3.85 -19.96
CA ASN A 294 2.69 4.94 -19.78
C ASN A 294 3.77 4.65 -18.73
N GLY A 295 3.65 3.52 -18.01
CA GLY A 295 4.48 3.21 -16.85
C GLY A 295 5.98 3.18 -17.16
N ALA A 296 6.35 2.52 -18.26
CA ALA A 296 7.75 2.39 -18.68
C ALA A 296 8.40 3.74 -19.04
N ASP A 297 7.67 4.62 -19.72
CA ASP A 297 8.18 5.94 -20.08
C ASP A 297 8.26 6.86 -18.86
N CYS A 298 7.25 6.80 -18.00
CA CYS A 298 7.21 7.58 -16.76
C CYS A 298 8.41 7.23 -15.85
N ILE A 299 8.66 5.95 -15.57
CA ILE A 299 9.78 5.56 -14.68
C ILE A 299 11.14 5.91 -15.28
N ARG A 300 11.31 5.82 -16.62
CA ARG A 300 12.56 6.25 -17.27
C ARG A 300 12.78 7.74 -17.10
N GLU A 301 11.75 8.57 -17.26
CA GLU A 301 11.85 10.02 -17.07
C GLU A 301 12.13 10.36 -15.60
N VAL A 302 11.51 9.67 -14.64
CA VAL A 302 11.82 9.80 -13.21
C VAL A 302 13.29 9.50 -12.93
N ALA A 303 13.82 8.39 -13.46
CA ALA A 303 15.22 8.03 -13.29
C ALA A 303 16.17 9.03 -13.96
N GLU A 304 15.81 9.58 -15.11
CA GLU A 304 16.58 10.61 -15.79
C GLU A 304 16.64 11.91 -14.98
N VAL A 305 15.53 12.33 -14.37
CA VAL A 305 15.50 13.47 -13.44
C VAL A 305 16.43 13.24 -12.24
N ILE A 306 16.41 12.04 -11.66
CA ILE A 306 17.30 11.68 -10.53
C ILE A 306 18.78 11.76 -10.96
N ARG A 307 19.12 11.23 -12.14
CA ARG A 307 20.49 11.23 -12.68
C ARG A 307 20.97 12.63 -13.02
N THR A 308 20.19 13.40 -13.77
CA THR A 308 20.57 14.73 -14.26
C THR A 308 20.70 15.73 -13.15
N ARG A 309 19.87 15.63 -12.11
CA ARG A 309 19.97 16.49 -10.92
C ARG A 309 20.94 15.95 -9.88
N ASN A 310 21.58 14.80 -10.14
CA ASN A 310 22.52 14.12 -9.23
C ASN A 310 21.95 13.98 -7.80
N ILE A 311 20.68 13.55 -7.70
CA ILE A 311 20.01 13.40 -6.41
C ILE A 311 20.60 12.19 -5.69
N ALA A 312 21.19 12.43 -4.51
CA ALA A 312 21.80 11.38 -3.72
C ALA A 312 20.77 10.40 -3.18
N GLY A 313 21.07 9.10 -3.25
CA GLY A 313 20.23 8.07 -2.67
C GLY A 313 20.69 6.65 -3.03
N VAL A 314 20.42 5.71 -2.14
CA VAL A 314 20.68 4.27 -2.35
C VAL A 314 19.40 3.48 -2.56
N PHE A 315 18.24 4.06 -2.21
CA PHE A 315 16.96 3.40 -2.43
C PHE A 315 16.67 3.23 -3.93
N PRO A 316 16.07 2.10 -4.33
CA PRO A 316 15.60 1.91 -5.69
C PRO A 316 14.29 2.67 -5.94
N ILE A 317 13.95 2.81 -7.23
CA ILE A 317 12.60 3.11 -7.68
C ILE A 317 11.86 1.78 -7.80
N GLU A 318 10.72 1.65 -7.13
CA GLU A 318 9.90 0.45 -7.20
C GLU A 318 8.83 0.58 -8.29
N PHE A 319 8.58 -0.52 -9.02
CA PHE A 319 7.61 -0.57 -10.10
C PHE A 319 6.73 -1.80 -9.98
N ARG A 320 5.40 -1.61 -10.01
CA ARG A 320 4.39 -2.66 -9.92
C ARG A 320 3.29 -2.47 -10.95
N PHE A 321 2.53 -3.54 -11.24
CA PHE A 321 1.29 -3.46 -12.00
C PHE A 321 0.09 -3.75 -11.12
N VAL A 322 -1.01 -3.00 -11.31
CA VAL A 322 -2.26 -3.17 -10.58
C VAL A 322 -3.43 -3.08 -11.54
N LYS A 323 -4.35 -4.04 -11.44
CA LYS A 323 -5.56 -4.08 -12.25
C LYS A 323 -6.53 -2.95 -11.89
N ALA A 324 -7.26 -2.47 -12.91
CA ALA A 324 -8.35 -1.54 -12.77
C ALA A 324 -9.44 -2.03 -11.81
N ASP A 325 -10.04 -1.09 -11.10
CA ASP A 325 -11.22 -1.29 -10.26
C ASP A 325 -12.35 -0.29 -10.57
N ASP A 326 -13.43 -0.32 -9.79
CA ASP A 326 -14.59 0.57 -9.90
C ASP A 326 -14.79 1.46 -8.67
N ILE A 327 -13.76 1.60 -7.83
CA ILE A 327 -13.82 2.28 -6.53
C ILE A 327 -13.58 3.78 -6.72
N TRP A 328 -14.48 4.62 -6.25
CA TRP A 328 -14.56 6.04 -6.55
C TRP A 328 -13.28 6.84 -6.36
N LEU A 329 -12.59 6.66 -5.24
CA LEU A 329 -11.32 7.34 -4.95
C LEU A 329 -10.09 6.43 -5.11
N SER A 330 -10.25 5.29 -5.77
CA SER A 330 -9.10 4.43 -6.04
C SER A 330 -8.18 5.07 -7.10
N PRO A 331 -6.86 5.02 -6.90
CA PRO A 331 -5.90 5.37 -7.96
C PRO A 331 -6.07 4.54 -9.23
N PHE A 332 -6.71 3.37 -9.13
CA PHE A 332 -6.93 2.39 -10.20
C PHE A 332 -8.33 2.48 -10.84
N TYR A 333 -9.14 3.48 -10.46
CA TYR A 333 -10.49 3.62 -10.97
C TYR A 333 -10.53 3.63 -12.49
N LYS A 334 -11.16 2.56 -13.07
CA LYS A 334 -11.39 2.35 -14.52
C LYS A 334 -10.14 2.38 -15.39
N ARG A 335 -8.96 2.08 -14.84
CA ARG A 335 -7.72 1.96 -15.62
C ARG A 335 -6.72 1.01 -14.97
N ASP A 336 -6.16 0.11 -15.76
CA ASP A 336 -4.97 -0.64 -15.35
C ASP A 336 -3.82 0.34 -15.14
N ALA A 337 -3.06 0.13 -14.09
CA ALA A 337 -2.00 1.06 -13.69
C ALA A 337 -0.65 0.39 -13.53
N ALA A 338 0.39 1.18 -13.77
CA ALA A 338 1.71 0.97 -13.23
C ALA A 338 1.88 1.89 -12.02
N THR A 339 2.27 1.36 -10.87
CA THR A 339 2.63 2.17 -9.70
C THR A 339 4.13 2.34 -9.65
N ILE A 340 4.56 3.56 -9.36
CA ILE A 340 5.97 3.94 -9.29
C ILE A 340 6.19 4.62 -7.95
N SER A 341 7.03 3.99 -7.11
CA SER A 341 7.39 4.51 -5.79
C SER A 341 8.83 4.99 -5.76
N VAL A 342 9.05 6.17 -5.23
CA VAL A 342 10.36 6.72 -4.93
C VAL A 342 10.53 6.90 -3.43
N HIS A 343 11.72 6.56 -2.94
CA HIS A 343 12.01 6.50 -1.52
C HIS A 343 13.19 7.39 -1.16
N GLN A 344 13.14 8.05 -0.02
CA GLN A 344 14.26 8.79 0.53
C GLN A 344 14.49 8.43 2.01
N TYR A 345 15.73 8.16 2.38
CA TYR A 345 16.11 7.88 3.76
C TYR A 345 15.68 9.01 4.70
N THR A 346 15.07 8.70 5.85
CA THR A 346 14.54 9.72 6.78
C THR A 346 15.60 10.66 7.35
N GLY A 347 16.87 10.23 7.40
CA GLY A 347 18.00 11.10 7.76
C GLY A 347 18.39 12.12 6.68
N GLN A 348 17.72 12.13 5.53
CA GLN A 348 17.95 13.04 4.40
C GLN A 348 16.65 13.76 4.04
N ASP A 349 16.73 15.04 3.71
CA ASP A 349 15.58 15.79 3.23
C ASP A 349 15.02 15.14 1.95
N TYR A 350 13.74 14.80 1.97
CA TYR A 350 13.08 14.18 0.84
C TYR A 350 12.59 15.17 -0.21
N LYS A 351 12.44 16.45 0.15
CA LYS A 351 11.88 17.49 -0.73
C LYS A 351 12.63 17.63 -2.05
N PRO A 352 13.98 17.70 -2.08
CA PRO A 352 14.70 17.82 -3.35
C PRO A 352 14.40 16.69 -4.34
N LEU A 353 14.19 15.45 -3.85
CA LEU A 353 13.80 14.33 -4.69
C LEU A 353 12.33 14.45 -5.12
N PHE A 354 11.44 14.64 -4.17
CA PHE A 354 10.00 14.59 -4.44
C PHE A 354 9.53 15.76 -5.28
N ASP A 355 9.99 16.98 -5.00
CA ASP A 355 9.68 18.18 -5.79
C ASP A 355 10.22 18.05 -7.23
N ALA A 356 11.30 17.28 -7.42
CA ALA A 356 11.87 17.06 -8.75
C ALA A 356 11.08 16.04 -9.58
N VAL A 357 10.59 14.97 -8.98
CA VAL A 357 9.98 13.84 -9.70
C VAL A 357 8.45 13.92 -9.76
N GLU A 358 7.80 14.58 -8.83
CA GLU A 358 6.33 14.63 -8.77
C GLU A 358 5.70 15.25 -10.04
N PRO A 359 6.26 16.31 -10.66
CA PRO A 359 5.77 16.84 -11.93
C PRO A 359 5.79 15.83 -13.09
N VAL A 360 6.72 14.88 -13.06
CA VAL A 360 6.76 13.79 -14.06
C VAL A 360 5.51 12.92 -13.91
N PHE A 361 5.14 12.54 -12.70
CA PHE A 361 3.92 11.76 -12.47
C PHE A 361 2.67 12.50 -12.97
N TRP A 362 2.56 13.81 -12.75
CA TRP A 362 1.43 14.62 -13.24
C TRP A 362 1.36 14.62 -14.77
N LYS A 363 2.51 14.78 -15.45
CA LYS A 363 2.60 14.73 -16.92
C LYS A 363 2.01 13.43 -17.49
N TYR A 364 2.20 12.31 -16.79
CA TYR A 364 1.68 11.00 -17.20
C TYR A 364 0.29 10.69 -16.61
N GLY A 365 -0.43 11.68 -16.08
CA GLY A 365 -1.77 11.50 -15.52
C GLY A 365 -1.80 10.62 -14.26
N GLY A 366 -0.74 10.70 -13.45
CA GLY A 366 -0.59 9.95 -12.20
C GLY A 366 -1.64 10.33 -11.16
N ARG A 367 -2.18 9.33 -10.45
CA ARG A 367 -2.97 9.50 -9.23
C ARG A 367 -2.14 9.09 -8.03
N PRO A 368 -2.03 9.92 -6.97
CA PRO A 368 -1.22 9.59 -5.81
C PRO A 368 -1.84 8.44 -5.01
N HIS A 369 -0.99 7.63 -4.37
CA HIS A 369 -1.42 6.71 -3.33
C HIS A 369 -1.75 7.50 -2.06
N TRP A 370 -2.95 7.33 -1.53
CA TRP A 370 -3.49 8.15 -0.44
C TRP A 370 -2.68 8.12 0.88
N GLY A 371 -1.99 7.04 1.14
CA GLY A 371 -1.14 6.88 2.32
C GLY A 371 0.30 7.35 2.14
N LYS A 372 0.67 7.88 0.94
CA LYS A 372 2.02 8.30 0.59
C LYS A 372 2.10 9.82 0.44
N LEU A 373 3.32 10.37 0.45
CA LEU A 373 3.51 11.80 0.33
C LEU A 373 3.19 12.29 -1.08
N HIS A 374 2.45 13.38 -1.18
CA HIS A 374 2.16 14.12 -2.40
C HIS A 374 1.84 15.58 -2.08
N SER A 375 2.01 16.47 -3.05
CA SER A 375 1.74 17.90 -2.87
C SER A 375 0.32 18.31 -3.30
N LEU A 376 -0.43 17.43 -3.95
CA LEU A 376 -1.74 17.74 -4.51
C LEU A 376 -2.78 18.11 -3.45
N ARG A 377 -3.67 19.03 -3.81
CA ARG A 377 -4.79 19.51 -2.98
C ARG A 377 -6.12 19.27 -3.70
N ALA A 378 -7.23 19.52 -3.01
CA ALA A 378 -8.58 19.23 -3.48
C ALA A 378 -8.85 19.69 -4.92
N GLY A 379 -8.42 20.90 -5.31
CA GLY A 379 -8.63 21.42 -6.65
C GLY A 379 -7.97 20.62 -7.77
N GLN A 380 -6.79 20.02 -7.49
CA GLN A 380 -6.08 19.16 -8.44
C GLN A 380 -6.60 17.73 -8.37
N LEU A 381 -6.85 17.23 -7.16
CA LEU A 381 -7.38 15.87 -6.94
C LEU A 381 -8.77 15.70 -7.58
N SER A 382 -9.63 16.71 -7.50
CA SER A 382 -10.95 16.67 -8.13
C SER A 382 -10.90 16.45 -9.64
N GLN A 383 -9.84 16.88 -10.30
CA GLN A 383 -9.65 16.68 -11.75
C GLN A 383 -9.13 15.26 -12.07
N LEU A 384 -8.51 14.58 -11.11
CA LEU A 384 -7.94 13.24 -11.29
C LEU A 384 -8.94 12.10 -11.02
N TYR A 385 -9.93 12.34 -10.15
CA TYR A 385 -10.89 11.33 -9.71
C TYR A 385 -12.30 11.61 -10.29
N PRO A 386 -12.77 10.86 -11.30
CA PRO A 386 -14.05 11.13 -11.98
C PRO A 386 -15.29 11.09 -11.06
N MET A 387 -15.20 10.37 -9.94
CA MET A 387 -16.30 10.23 -8.98
C MET A 387 -16.21 11.20 -7.80
N TRP A 388 -15.32 12.21 -7.90
CA TRP A 388 -15.06 13.16 -6.82
C TRP A 388 -16.32 13.84 -6.28
N ASP A 389 -17.10 14.46 -7.14
CA ASP A 389 -18.29 15.22 -6.72
C ASP A 389 -19.35 14.32 -6.09
N ARG A 390 -19.52 13.10 -6.64
CA ARG A 390 -20.42 12.10 -6.08
C ARG A 390 -19.95 11.66 -4.69
N PHE A 391 -18.65 11.42 -4.52
CA PHE A 391 -18.05 11.10 -3.23
C PHE A 391 -18.24 12.23 -2.22
N GLN A 392 -18.02 13.48 -2.62
CA GLN A 392 -18.22 14.65 -1.74
C GLN A 392 -19.70 14.82 -1.34
N GLY A 393 -20.64 14.55 -2.25
CA GLY A 393 -22.06 14.52 -1.95
C GLY A 393 -22.40 13.47 -0.88
N LEU A 394 -21.88 12.25 -1.04
CA LEU A 394 -22.03 11.17 -0.07
C LEU A 394 -21.43 11.53 1.30
N ARG A 395 -20.20 12.06 1.32
CA ARG A 395 -19.54 12.51 2.55
C ARG A 395 -20.37 13.50 3.34
N ARG A 396 -20.86 14.57 2.67
CA ARG A 396 -21.68 15.60 3.33
C ARG A 396 -23.00 15.06 3.90
N ARG A 397 -23.58 14.01 3.30
CA ARG A 397 -24.78 13.35 3.82
C ARG A 397 -24.49 12.52 5.08
N LEU A 398 -23.35 11.78 5.10
CA LEU A 398 -22.98 10.91 6.20
C LEU A 398 -22.29 11.65 7.35
N ASP A 399 -21.63 12.77 7.06
CA ASP A 399 -20.88 13.60 8.01
C ASP A 399 -21.10 15.10 7.70
N PRO A 400 -22.32 15.65 7.95
CA PRO A 400 -22.66 17.03 7.64
C PRO A 400 -21.79 18.03 8.43
N ASP A 401 -21.37 17.68 9.64
CA ASP A 401 -20.59 18.54 10.52
C ASP A 401 -19.06 18.38 10.31
N ALA A 402 -18.65 17.61 9.30
CA ALA A 402 -17.25 17.33 8.99
C ALA A 402 -16.46 16.79 10.21
N LYS A 403 -17.10 15.94 11.01
CA LYS A 403 -16.55 15.33 12.24
C LYS A 403 -15.30 14.50 11.96
N PHE A 404 -15.23 13.85 10.78
CA PHE A 404 -14.10 13.00 10.40
C PHE A 404 -13.00 13.73 9.62
N LEU A 405 -13.09 15.05 9.40
CA LEU A 405 -12.07 15.82 8.70
C LEU A 405 -11.12 16.51 9.71
N ASN A 406 -9.86 16.11 9.71
CA ASN A 406 -8.78 16.88 10.31
C ASN A 406 -8.27 17.96 9.35
N THR A 407 -7.30 18.78 9.75
CA THR A 407 -6.73 19.85 8.92
C THR A 407 -6.22 19.34 7.58
N TYR A 408 -5.45 18.27 7.56
CA TYR A 408 -4.92 17.68 6.32
C TYR A 408 -6.04 17.22 5.37
N LEU A 409 -7.04 16.53 5.91
CA LEU A 409 -8.16 16.04 5.11
C LEU A 409 -9.04 17.18 4.57
N ARG A 410 -9.15 18.30 5.28
CA ARG A 410 -9.80 19.52 4.73
C ARG A 410 -9.05 20.05 3.51
N ASP A 411 -7.72 20.05 3.55
CA ASP A 411 -6.88 20.51 2.43
C ASP A 411 -7.01 19.60 1.21
N VAL A 412 -7.00 18.26 1.41
CA VAL A 412 -7.03 17.30 0.31
C VAL A 412 -8.43 16.93 -0.16
N MET A 413 -9.47 17.13 0.66
CA MET A 413 -10.86 16.84 0.30
C MET A 413 -11.68 18.08 -0.02
N GLY A 414 -11.22 19.29 0.30
CA GLY A 414 -12.00 20.52 0.11
C GLY A 414 -13.15 20.61 1.13
N GLY A 415 -12.82 20.79 2.40
CA GLY A 415 -13.78 20.86 3.51
C GLY A 415 -13.95 22.25 4.03
#